data_70002135c082d995435ea757cb511e2b
#
_entry.id   70002135c082d995435ea757cb511e2b
#
_cell.length_a   1.000
_cell.length_b   1.000
_cell.length_c   1.000
_cell.angle_alpha   90.00
_cell.angle_beta   90.00
_cell.angle_gamma   90.00
#
_symmetry.space_group_name_H-M   'P 1'
#
loop_
_entity.id
_entity.type
_entity.pdbx_description
1 polymer ?
#
loop_
_entity_poly.entity_id
_entity_poly.type
_entity_poly.pdbx_seq_one_letter_code
_entity_poly.pdbx_strand_id
1 'polypeptide(L)'
;GQGTGGGGAGGYRNSFSSETSGGGGSSESAVSGAVGDYTVTAGAGGANPGVGYNRSNDGSNSVFGQITSVGGGAGGTETINAGVGYDGGSGGGHMGNKNQSGDGTANQGFRGGENTSGGGGTGGGGAGAAGADSPASSNVGTAGGAGLASSITGASVTRAGGGGGGTNSSGTAGAAG
;
A
#
# COMPACT_ATOMS: atom_id res chain seq x y z
N GLY A 1 0.47 13.63 18.96
CA GLY A 1 0.26 13.45 17.52
C GLY A 1 -0.95 12.56 17.30
N GLN A 2 -1.78 12.88 16.34
CA GLN A 2 -2.88 11.98 15.95
C GLN A 2 -2.28 10.87 15.08
N GLY A 3 -2.59 9.63 15.37
CA GLY A 3 -2.15 8.49 14.58
C GLY A 3 -2.74 8.52 13.18
N THR A 4 -2.09 7.83 12.27
CA THR A 4 -2.56 7.66 10.88
C THR A 4 -2.39 6.22 10.44
N GLY A 5 -3.26 5.71 9.60
CA GLY A 5 -3.01 4.46 8.88
C GLY A 5 -1.80 4.58 7.96
N GLY A 6 -1.09 3.49 7.74
CA GLY A 6 0.01 3.42 6.78
C GLY A 6 -0.49 3.50 5.34
N GLY A 7 0.24 4.17 4.44
CA GLY A 7 -0.08 4.17 3.02
C GLY A 7 0.20 2.80 2.37
N GLY A 8 -0.63 2.40 1.42
CA GLY A 8 -0.42 1.21 0.60
C GLY A 8 0.69 1.42 -0.43
N ALA A 9 1.35 0.34 -0.83
CA ALA A 9 2.30 0.36 -1.94
C ALA A 9 1.60 0.57 -3.29
N GLY A 10 2.33 1.08 -4.28
CA GLY A 10 1.88 1.03 -5.67
C GLY A 10 1.77 -0.42 -6.16
N GLY A 11 0.93 -0.64 -7.17
CA GLY A 11 0.70 -1.95 -7.74
C GLY A 11 1.98 -2.56 -8.32
N TYR A 12 2.22 -3.82 -8.02
CA TYR A 12 3.39 -4.58 -8.47
C TYR A 12 2.97 -5.61 -9.52
N ARG A 13 3.48 -5.45 -10.73
CA ARG A 13 3.23 -6.34 -11.87
C ARG A 13 4.54 -6.92 -12.37
N ASN A 14 4.58 -8.22 -12.62
CA ASN A 14 5.83 -8.91 -12.97
C ASN A 14 5.59 -10.03 -13.99
N SER A 15 6.46 -10.11 -14.98
CA SER A 15 6.50 -11.18 -15.99
C SER A 15 7.87 -11.86 -16.07
N PHE A 16 8.78 -11.53 -15.16
CA PHE A 16 10.16 -12.03 -15.20
C PHE A 16 10.24 -13.44 -14.60
N SER A 17 10.77 -14.37 -15.36
CA SER A 17 11.19 -15.71 -14.89
C SER A 17 10.18 -16.44 -13.98
N SER A 18 8.88 -16.33 -14.27
CA SER A 18 7.80 -16.93 -13.46
C SER A 18 7.66 -16.36 -12.03
N GLU A 19 8.32 -15.25 -11.71
CA GLU A 19 8.11 -14.55 -10.45
C GLU A 19 6.68 -14.00 -10.38
N THR A 20 6.08 -14.03 -9.19
CA THR A 20 4.69 -13.62 -8.98
C THR A 20 4.50 -12.10 -9.10
N SER A 21 3.32 -11.69 -9.53
CA SER A 21 2.81 -10.33 -9.36
C SER A 21 2.26 -10.12 -7.95
N GLY A 22 1.96 -8.89 -7.58
CA GLY A 22 1.42 -8.54 -6.28
C GLY A 22 0.01 -9.08 -6.05
N GLY A 23 -0.45 -9.04 -4.79
CA GLY A 23 -1.81 -9.48 -4.43
C GLY A 23 -2.06 -10.98 -4.63
N GLY A 24 -0.99 -11.80 -4.60
CA GLY A 24 -1.08 -13.23 -4.86
C GLY A 24 -1.24 -13.59 -6.35
N GLY A 25 -1.06 -12.64 -7.26
CA GLY A 25 -1.15 -12.85 -8.69
C GLY A 25 -0.02 -13.73 -9.24
N SER A 26 -0.31 -14.50 -10.28
CA SER A 26 0.71 -15.23 -11.02
C SER A 26 1.61 -14.29 -11.82
N SER A 27 2.74 -14.81 -12.32
CA SER A 27 3.53 -14.12 -13.34
C SER A 27 2.66 -13.73 -14.54
N GLU A 28 2.79 -12.51 -14.99
CA GLU A 28 2.05 -12.04 -16.17
C GLU A 28 2.71 -12.49 -17.47
N SER A 29 2.00 -12.37 -18.56
CA SER A 29 2.59 -12.61 -19.88
C SER A 29 3.62 -11.53 -20.20
N ALA A 30 4.75 -11.95 -20.74
CA ALA A 30 5.77 -11.01 -21.19
C ALA A 30 5.21 -10.11 -22.31
N VAL A 31 5.57 -8.83 -22.27
CA VAL A 31 5.20 -7.89 -23.33
C VAL A 31 6.02 -8.20 -24.58
N SER A 32 5.35 -8.53 -25.67
CA SER A 32 5.99 -8.60 -26.98
C SER A 32 6.12 -7.17 -27.52
N GLY A 33 7.34 -6.62 -27.44
CA GLY A 33 7.64 -5.29 -28.00
C GLY A 33 7.82 -5.34 -29.51
N ALA A 34 7.00 -4.61 -30.27
CA ALA A 34 7.37 -4.24 -31.64
C ALA A 34 8.34 -3.04 -31.59
N VAL A 35 9.09 -2.85 -32.68
CA VAL A 35 9.89 -1.60 -32.80
C VAL A 35 8.94 -0.41 -32.85
N GLY A 36 9.13 0.55 -31.97
CA GLY A 36 8.27 1.74 -31.87
C GLY A 36 8.45 2.49 -30.56
N ASP A 37 7.73 3.57 -30.41
CA ASP A 37 7.72 4.39 -29.21
C ASP A 37 6.73 3.85 -28.20
N TYR A 38 7.15 3.73 -26.95
CA TYR A 38 6.31 3.34 -25.83
C TYR A 38 6.19 4.49 -24.82
N THR A 39 4.96 4.83 -24.47
CA THR A 39 4.73 5.79 -23.38
C THR A 39 5.14 5.15 -22.06
N VAL A 40 6.03 5.81 -21.33
CA VAL A 40 6.41 5.44 -19.97
C VAL A 40 6.06 6.58 -19.04
N THR A 41 5.23 6.31 -18.04
CA THR A 41 4.87 7.25 -16.98
C THR A 41 5.23 6.66 -15.63
N ALA A 42 6.07 7.33 -14.86
CA ALA A 42 6.26 7.02 -13.45
C ALA A 42 5.22 7.80 -12.63
N GLY A 43 4.32 7.09 -11.97
CA GLY A 43 3.34 7.70 -11.09
C GLY A 43 3.99 8.36 -9.87
N ALA A 44 3.49 9.52 -9.50
CA ALA A 44 3.93 10.19 -8.28
C ALA A 44 3.37 9.50 -7.04
N GLY A 45 4.09 9.52 -5.91
CA GLY A 45 3.54 9.15 -4.61
C GLY A 45 2.39 10.07 -4.21
N GLY A 46 1.50 9.58 -3.36
CA GLY A 46 0.40 10.37 -2.83
C GLY A 46 0.92 11.56 -2.02
N ALA A 47 0.43 12.76 -2.31
CA ALA A 47 0.81 13.95 -1.59
C ALA A 47 0.17 13.99 -0.19
N ASN A 48 0.97 14.37 0.81
CA ASN A 48 0.44 14.76 2.10
C ASN A 48 0.01 16.23 2.02
N PRO A 49 -1.28 16.56 2.26
CA PRO A 49 -1.76 17.95 2.16
C PRO A 49 -1.26 18.87 3.28
N GLY A 50 -0.37 18.40 4.13
CA GLY A 50 0.22 19.21 5.22
C GLY A 50 -0.49 19.02 6.56
N VAL A 51 -0.24 19.98 7.49
CA VAL A 51 -0.86 19.98 8.82
C VAL A 51 -2.35 20.28 8.71
N GLY A 52 -3.16 19.46 9.29
CA GLY A 52 -4.62 19.59 9.30
C GLY A 52 -5.30 18.24 9.16
N TYR A 53 -6.61 18.27 9.19
CA TYR A 53 -7.43 17.07 9.12
C TYR A 53 -7.72 16.62 7.69
N ASN A 54 -6.85 16.95 6.74
CA ASN A 54 -7.07 16.62 5.34
C ASN A 54 -6.64 15.19 5.02
N ARG A 55 -7.42 14.52 4.19
CA ARG A 55 -7.07 13.23 3.61
C ARG A 55 -5.77 13.36 2.80
N SER A 56 -4.82 12.44 2.99
CA SER A 56 -3.73 12.26 2.04
C SER A 56 -4.27 11.80 0.68
N ASN A 57 -3.58 12.13 -0.39
CA ASN A 57 -3.96 11.66 -1.71
C ASN A 57 -3.42 10.26 -1.97
N ASP A 58 -4.13 9.52 -2.80
CA ASP A 58 -3.63 8.25 -3.33
C ASP A 58 -2.44 8.52 -4.27
N GLY A 59 -1.59 7.54 -4.47
CA GLY A 59 -0.55 7.60 -5.48
C GLY A 59 -1.14 7.64 -6.89
N SER A 60 -0.39 8.20 -7.83
CA SER A 60 -0.75 8.19 -9.25
C SER A 60 -0.34 6.87 -9.91
N ASN A 61 -1.04 6.48 -10.96
CA ASN A 61 -0.72 5.28 -11.71
C ASN A 61 0.61 5.40 -12.47
N SER A 62 1.36 4.31 -12.50
CA SER A 62 2.49 4.14 -13.43
C SER A 62 2.01 3.39 -14.67
N VAL A 63 2.52 3.79 -15.84
CA VAL A 63 2.09 3.23 -17.13
C VAL A 63 3.30 2.86 -17.98
N PHE A 64 3.22 1.70 -18.62
CA PHE A 64 4.12 1.29 -19.70
C PHE A 64 3.28 0.81 -20.88
N GLY A 65 3.18 1.60 -21.92
CA GLY A 65 2.31 1.32 -23.05
C GLY A 65 0.85 1.17 -22.64
N GLN A 66 0.31 -0.04 -22.71
CA GLN A 66 -1.07 -0.38 -22.29
C GLN A 66 -1.14 -0.97 -20.87
N ILE A 67 0.00 -1.17 -20.22
CA ILE A 67 0.07 -1.76 -18.88
C ILE A 67 -0.01 -0.64 -17.84
N THR A 68 -0.96 -0.73 -16.93
CA THR A 68 -1.12 0.21 -15.81
C THR A 68 -0.88 -0.50 -14.50
N SER A 69 0.03 0.01 -13.68
CA SER A 69 0.16 -0.30 -12.26
C SER A 69 -0.54 0.80 -11.46
N VAL A 70 -1.52 0.43 -10.66
CA VAL A 70 -2.36 1.37 -9.89
C VAL A 70 -1.52 2.00 -8.77
N GLY A 71 -1.69 3.29 -8.53
CA GLY A 71 -1.05 3.98 -7.41
C GLY A 71 -1.46 3.39 -6.06
N GLY A 72 -0.64 3.56 -5.02
CA GLY A 72 -0.96 3.07 -3.67
C GLY A 72 -2.09 3.86 -3.03
N GLY A 73 -2.94 3.20 -2.25
CA GLY A 73 -4.02 3.83 -1.51
C GLY A 73 -3.52 4.63 -0.30
N ALA A 74 -4.14 5.76 -0.02
CA ALA A 74 -3.81 6.59 1.14
C ALA A 74 -4.23 5.92 2.45
N GLY A 75 -3.43 6.09 3.50
CA GLY A 75 -3.80 5.70 4.86
C GLY A 75 -4.92 6.59 5.43
N GLY A 76 -5.76 6.01 6.29
CA GLY A 76 -6.81 6.72 6.99
C GLY A 76 -6.28 7.69 8.06
N THR A 77 -7.04 8.74 8.35
CA THR A 77 -6.77 9.69 9.43
C THR A 77 -7.96 9.74 10.38
N GLU A 78 -7.74 9.90 11.68
CA GLU A 78 -8.78 9.81 12.71
C GLU A 78 -10.00 10.72 12.48
N THR A 79 -9.81 11.84 11.82
CA THR A 79 -10.80 12.92 11.73
C THR A 79 -11.60 12.95 10.42
N ILE A 80 -11.16 12.23 9.40
CA ILE A 80 -11.83 12.23 8.09
C ILE A 80 -12.32 10.82 7.75
N ASN A 81 -13.60 10.74 7.38
CA ASN A 81 -14.29 9.49 7.05
C ASN A 81 -14.10 8.39 8.13
N ALA A 82 -13.98 8.81 9.40
CA ALA A 82 -13.78 7.89 10.53
C ALA A 82 -12.54 6.97 10.41
N GLY A 83 -11.48 7.47 9.79
CA GLY A 83 -10.21 6.76 9.73
C GLY A 83 -10.07 5.74 8.60
N VAL A 84 -10.96 5.73 7.63
CA VAL A 84 -10.96 4.77 6.50
C VAL A 84 -9.66 4.85 5.70
N GLY A 85 -9.04 3.71 5.44
CA GLY A 85 -7.99 3.55 4.43
C GLY A 85 -8.59 3.53 3.03
N TYR A 86 -7.80 3.86 2.01
CA TYR A 86 -8.27 3.99 0.63
C TYR A 86 -7.70 2.90 -0.27
N ASP A 87 -8.49 2.51 -1.28
CA ASP A 87 -8.12 1.50 -2.25
C ASP A 87 -6.94 1.98 -3.11
N GLY A 88 -6.14 1.03 -3.61
CA GLY A 88 -5.01 1.34 -4.46
C GLY A 88 -4.44 0.09 -5.12
N GLY A 89 -3.24 0.21 -5.69
CA GLY A 89 -2.45 -0.96 -6.09
C GLY A 89 -2.31 -1.93 -4.93
N SER A 90 -1.87 -1.41 -3.76
CA SER A 90 -2.13 -1.96 -2.44
C SER A 90 -2.93 -0.95 -1.63
N GLY A 91 -3.80 -1.41 -0.76
CA GLY A 91 -4.70 -0.56 0.00
C GLY A 91 -4.03 0.12 1.20
N GLY A 92 -4.52 1.30 1.57
CA GLY A 92 -4.10 2.02 2.77
C GLY A 92 -4.63 1.37 4.06
N GLY A 93 -3.87 1.51 5.14
CA GLY A 93 -4.28 1.09 6.48
C GLY A 93 -5.34 2.01 7.07
N HIS A 94 -6.00 1.53 8.07
CA HIS A 94 -7.08 2.21 8.79
C HIS A 94 -6.58 2.93 10.05
N MET A 95 -7.32 3.92 10.51
CA MET A 95 -7.12 4.56 11.81
C MET A 95 -8.46 4.77 12.51
N GLY A 96 -8.56 4.35 13.77
CA GLY A 96 -9.78 4.48 14.54
C GLY A 96 -10.54 3.16 14.70
N ASN A 97 -11.85 3.21 14.94
CA ASN A 97 -12.66 2.06 15.38
C ASN A 97 -13.74 1.62 14.36
N LYS A 98 -13.53 1.83 13.07
CA LYS A 98 -14.53 1.50 12.03
C LYS A 98 -14.16 0.34 11.10
N ASN A 99 -13.05 -0.30 11.28
CA ASN A 99 -12.64 -1.49 10.52
C ASN A 99 -12.83 -1.37 9.00
N GLN A 100 -12.27 -0.34 8.41
CA GLN A 100 -12.33 -0.08 6.98
C GLN A 100 -10.94 0.28 6.44
N SER A 101 -10.12 -0.74 6.18
CA SER A 101 -8.90 -0.57 5.39
C SER A 101 -9.24 -0.44 3.90
N GLY A 102 -8.33 0.12 3.12
CA GLY A 102 -8.44 0.11 1.66
C GLY A 102 -8.14 -1.27 1.09
N ASP A 103 -8.80 -1.62 0.01
CA ASP A 103 -8.53 -2.84 -0.74
C ASP A 103 -7.34 -2.67 -1.68
N GLY A 104 -6.63 -3.77 -1.94
CA GLY A 104 -5.64 -3.87 -3.00
C GLY A 104 -6.29 -4.22 -4.34
N THR A 105 -5.71 -3.74 -5.42
CA THR A 105 -6.10 -4.16 -6.78
C THR A 105 -5.69 -5.62 -6.99
N ALA A 106 -6.61 -6.44 -7.45
CA ALA A 106 -6.34 -7.85 -7.76
C ALA A 106 -5.11 -7.99 -8.66
N ASN A 107 -4.24 -8.95 -8.33
CA ASN A 107 -2.96 -9.21 -9.01
C ASN A 107 -1.97 -8.03 -9.00
N GLN A 108 -2.14 -7.04 -8.12
CA GLN A 108 -1.21 -5.93 -7.98
C GLN A 108 -0.77 -5.68 -6.54
N GLY A 109 -1.62 -5.96 -5.54
CA GLY A 109 -1.27 -5.78 -4.14
C GLY A 109 -2.38 -6.22 -3.20
N PHE A 110 -2.07 -6.20 -1.90
CA PHE A 110 -2.98 -6.62 -0.84
C PHE A 110 -3.63 -5.42 -0.16
N ARG A 111 -4.71 -5.69 0.60
CA ARG A 111 -5.40 -4.71 1.44
C ARG A 111 -4.50 -4.14 2.55
N GLY A 112 -4.87 -2.99 3.07
CA GLY A 112 -4.34 -2.51 4.34
C GLY A 112 -4.79 -3.35 5.53
N GLY A 113 -4.21 -3.11 6.69
CA GLY A 113 -4.60 -3.72 7.96
C GLY A 113 -5.91 -3.16 8.48
N GLU A 114 -6.67 -3.99 9.22
CA GLU A 114 -7.94 -3.65 9.82
C GLU A 114 -7.80 -3.40 11.34
N ASN A 115 -8.71 -2.60 11.88
CA ASN A 115 -8.76 -2.32 13.31
C ASN A 115 -10.19 -2.44 13.84
N THR A 116 -10.40 -3.31 14.77
CA THR A 116 -11.74 -3.56 15.32
C THR A 116 -12.10 -2.68 16.51
N SER A 117 -11.16 -2.11 17.25
CA SER A 117 -11.46 -1.31 18.45
C SER A 117 -10.22 -0.66 19.10
N GLY A 118 -9.39 0.05 18.40
CA GLY A 118 -8.18 0.65 19.00
C GLY A 118 -7.82 2.03 18.43
N GLY A 119 -6.96 2.76 19.14
CA GLY A 119 -6.47 4.09 18.77
C GLY A 119 -5.21 4.07 17.92
N GLY A 120 -4.61 2.90 17.64
CA GLY A 120 -3.43 2.80 16.78
C GLY A 120 -3.79 2.68 15.31
N GLY A 121 -2.99 3.26 14.41
CA GLY A 121 -3.11 3.10 12.96
C GLY A 121 -2.64 1.72 12.51
N THR A 122 -3.29 1.15 11.52
CA THR A 122 -2.89 -0.12 10.92
C THR A 122 -1.93 0.08 9.76
N GLY A 123 -1.16 -0.94 9.41
CA GLY A 123 -0.23 -0.89 8.29
C GLY A 123 -0.94 -0.85 6.94
N GLY A 124 -0.36 -0.18 5.96
CA GLY A 124 -0.77 -0.26 4.56
C GLY A 124 -0.41 -1.62 3.95
N GLY A 125 -1.14 -2.04 2.93
CA GLY A 125 -0.86 -3.26 2.18
C GLY A 125 0.43 -3.17 1.37
N GLY A 126 1.10 -4.28 1.20
CA GLY A 126 2.23 -4.47 0.31
C GLY A 126 1.88 -5.37 -0.88
N ALA A 127 2.83 -5.55 -1.79
CA ALA A 127 2.65 -6.45 -2.92
C ALA A 127 2.63 -7.92 -2.47
N GLY A 128 3.38 -8.27 -1.42
CA GLY A 128 3.55 -9.65 -0.94
C GLY A 128 2.62 -10.04 0.19
N ALA A 129 2.10 -9.09 0.97
CA ALA A 129 1.21 -9.37 2.08
C ALA A 129 0.28 -8.18 2.41
N ALA A 130 -0.82 -8.46 3.06
CA ALA A 130 -1.67 -7.44 3.66
C ALA A 130 -0.92 -6.69 4.78
N GLY A 131 -1.34 -5.44 5.03
CA GLY A 131 -0.93 -4.74 6.23
C GLY A 131 -1.39 -5.45 7.48
N ALA A 132 -0.63 -5.36 8.57
CA ALA A 132 -0.97 -6.03 9.81
C ALA A 132 -2.18 -5.38 10.47
N ASP A 133 -3.11 -6.21 10.91
CA ASP A 133 -4.30 -5.82 11.64
C ASP A 133 -3.91 -5.37 13.07
N SER A 134 -4.67 -4.44 13.64
CA SER A 134 -4.44 -4.00 15.01
C SER A 134 -5.22 -4.87 16.00
N PRO A 135 -4.56 -5.32 17.08
CA PRO A 135 -5.27 -5.95 18.19
C PRO A 135 -6.28 -4.99 18.82
N ALA A 136 -7.37 -5.54 19.34
CA ALA A 136 -8.38 -4.76 20.05
C ALA A 136 -7.76 -3.92 21.16
N SER A 137 -8.22 -2.67 21.30
CA SER A 137 -7.78 -1.73 22.34
C SER A 137 -6.29 -1.37 22.35
N SER A 138 -5.59 -1.51 21.23
CA SER A 138 -4.19 -1.15 21.09
C SER A 138 -4.01 0.28 20.61
N ASN A 139 -3.10 1.03 21.25
CA ASN A 139 -2.64 2.34 20.79
C ASN A 139 -1.32 2.25 20.00
N VAL A 140 -0.92 1.04 19.62
CA VAL A 140 0.33 0.78 18.90
C VAL A 140 0.03 0.72 17.40
N GLY A 141 0.85 1.38 16.60
CA GLY A 141 0.80 1.23 15.15
C GLY A 141 1.26 -0.17 14.71
N THR A 142 0.65 -0.72 13.67
CA THR A 142 1.02 -2.06 13.18
C THR A 142 1.85 -2.00 11.91
N ALA A 143 2.55 -3.10 11.59
CA ALA A 143 3.48 -3.16 10.49
C ALA A 143 2.77 -3.08 9.11
N GLY A 144 3.44 -2.48 8.14
CA GLY A 144 3.06 -2.56 6.73
C GLY A 144 3.19 -3.98 6.17
N GLY A 145 2.45 -4.26 5.12
CA GLY A 145 2.51 -5.51 4.40
C GLY A 145 3.84 -5.66 3.65
N ALA A 146 4.39 -6.86 3.63
CA ALA A 146 5.66 -7.13 2.97
C ALA A 146 5.60 -6.86 1.45
N GLY A 147 6.72 -6.42 0.89
CA GLY A 147 6.90 -6.35 -0.55
C GLY A 147 7.21 -7.71 -1.18
N LEU A 148 7.45 -7.73 -2.48
CA LEU A 148 7.91 -8.90 -3.24
C LEU A 148 9.35 -8.72 -3.72
N ALA A 149 10.11 -9.80 -3.65
CA ALA A 149 11.46 -9.85 -4.18
C ALA A 149 11.45 -10.18 -5.68
N SER A 150 12.33 -9.54 -6.43
CA SER A 150 12.61 -9.87 -7.84
C SER A 150 14.10 -9.81 -8.11
N SER A 151 14.55 -10.73 -8.94
CA SER A 151 15.95 -10.84 -9.39
C SER A 151 16.19 -10.24 -10.78
N ILE A 152 15.23 -9.53 -11.36
CA ILE A 152 15.28 -8.93 -12.70
C ILE A 152 16.54 -8.04 -12.92
N THR A 153 17.08 -7.46 -11.87
CA THR A 153 18.30 -6.63 -11.93
C THR A 153 19.59 -7.41 -11.65
N GLY A 154 19.55 -8.74 -11.64
CA GLY A 154 20.68 -9.63 -11.37
C GLY A 154 20.87 -10.00 -9.89
N ALA A 155 20.29 -9.24 -8.97
CA ALA A 155 20.27 -9.53 -7.54
C ALA A 155 18.84 -9.45 -7.00
N SER A 156 18.53 -10.25 -5.97
CA SER A 156 17.21 -10.21 -5.34
C SER A 156 17.00 -8.89 -4.60
N VAL A 157 15.99 -8.12 -5.00
CA VAL A 157 15.63 -6.85 -4.37
C VAL A 157 14.13 -6.85 -4.06
N THR A 158 13.77 -6.64 -2.79
CA THR A 158 12.38 -6.49 -2.36
C THR A 158 11.86 -5.10 -2.70
N ARG A 159 10.65 -5.02 -3.27
CA ARG A 159 9.98 -3.79 -3.68
C ARG A 159 8.51 -3.81 -3.26
N ALA A 160 7.91 -2.64 -3.24
CA ALA A 160 6.48 -2.45 -3.00
C ALA A 160 6.00 -2.97 -1.63
N GLY A 161 6.77 -2.69 -0.56
CA GLY A 161 6.31 -2.85 0.83
C GLY A 161 5.35 -1.74 1.23
N GLY A 162 4.40 -2.03 2.10
CA GLY A 162 3.46 -1.07 2.66
C GLY A 162 4.06 -0.23 3.78
N GLY A 163 3.50 0.95 4.03
CA GLY A 163 3.89 1.82 5.14
C GLY A 163 3.37 1.30 6.49
N GLY A 164 4.14 1.49 7.56
CA GLY A 164 3.68 1.20 8.93
C GLY A 164 2.61 2.19 9.40
N GLY A 165 1.72 1.75 10.26
CA GLY A 165 0.71 2.58 10.91
C GLY A 165 1.31 3.50 11.99
N GLY A 166 0.75 4.66 12.14
CA GLY A 166 1.11 5.61 13.20
C GLY A 166 0.47 5.24 14.54
N THR A 167 0.89 5.91 15.58
CA THR A 167 0.37 5.71 16.94
C THR A 167 -0.40 6.93 17.42
N ASN A 168 -1.35 6.71 18.31
CA ASN A 168 -2.03 7.78 19.05
C ASN A 168 -1.28 7.99 20.39
N SER A 169 -0.79 9.20 20.65
CA SER A 169 -0.09 9.64 21.85
C SER A 169 1.28 9.01 22.11
N SER A 170 1.39 8.02 22.98
CA SER A 170 2.66 7.50 23.52
C SER A 170 3.02 6.09 23.04
N GLY A 171 2.36 5.59 22.02
CA GLY A 171 2.62 4.26 21.47
C GLY A 171 3.83 4.21 20.54
N THR A 172 4.13 3.04 20.00
CA THR A 172 5.16 2.79 19.00
C THR A 172 4.54 2.73 17.61
N ALA A 173 5.14 3.43 16.63
CA ALA A 173 4.73 3.31 15.24
C ALA A 173 5.08 1.92 14.69
N GLY A 174 4.27 1.42 13.75
CA GLY A 174 4.53 0.18 13.03
C GLY A 174 5.72 0.32 12.07
N ALA A 175 6.43 -0.78 11.84
CA ALA A 175 7.50 -0.84 10.85
C ALA A 175 6.93 -0.82 9.43
N ALA A 176 7.72 -0.32 8.45
CA ALA A 176 7.41 -0.55 7.04
C ALA A 176 7.62 -2.04 6.68
N GLY A 177 6.89 -2.52 5.69
CA GLY A 177 6.97 -3.89 5.17
C GLY A 177 8.06 -4.08 4.11
#